data_476de63e52b812457a8fe54b36f5976b
#
_entry.id   476de63e52b812457a8fe54b36f5976b
#
_cell.length_a   1.000
_cell.length_b   1.000
_cell.length_c   1.000
_cell.angle_alpha   90.00
_cell.angle_beta   90.00
_cell.angle_gamma   90.00
#
_symmetry.space_group_name_H-M   'P 1'
#
loop_
_entity.id
_entity.type
_entity.pdbx_description
1 polymer ?
#
loop_
_entity_poly.entity_id
_entity_poly.type
_entity_poly.pdbx_seq_one_letter_code
_entity_poly.pdbx_strand_id
1 'polypeptide(L)'
;VLIEPMYVERHGRELMIGAVRDPVFGPAISFGLGGTMVEVIRDRAVALPPLNPYLARDLIRRTRASMALQPLRGAPAAAQEAIEDMLLRVSEIVCELPDVGAIDINPVIVTARGAVAVDARIGVMPVPQPQLLYRHMAIHPYPTELEGTFPIKGGRTLAVRPIRPEDAEREKAFIAGLSED
;
A
#
# COMPACT_ATOMS: atom_id res chain seq x y z
N VAL A 1 33.59 3.34 -1.61
CA VAL A 1 33.28 2.04 -0.97
C VAL A 1 32.24 2.32 0.09
N LEU A 2 31.06 1.70 -0.02
CA LEU A 2 30.01 1.72 0.99
C LEU A 2 30.26 0.55 1.95
N ILE A 3 30.25 0.78 3.24
CA ILE A 3 30.40 -0.24 4.30
C ILE A 3 29.17 -0.16 5.18
N GLU A 4 28.42 -1.24 5.21
CA GLU A 4 27.18 -1.35 5.98
C GLU A 4 27.26 -2.55 6.94
N PRO A 5 26.63 -2.48 8.13
CA PRO A 5 26.53 -3.63 9.00
C PRO A 5 25.66 -4.71 8.34
N MET A 6 26.12 -5.97 8.39
CA MET A 6 25.32 -7.09 7.92
C MET A 6 24.10 -7.28 8.81
N TYR A 7 22.89 -7.16 8.24
CA TYR A 7 21.65 -7.44 8.96
C TYR A 7 21.28 -8.91 8.81
N VAL A 8 21.35 -9.66 9.92
CA VAL A 8 21.05 -11.10 9.95
C VAL A 8 19.99 -11.36 11.02
N GLU A 9 18.86 -11.89 10.61
CA GLU A 9 17.77 -12.28 11.52
C GLU A 9 17.38 -13.74 11.30
N ARG A 10 17.46 -14.54 12.36
CA ARG A 10 17.26 -16.01 12.32
C ARG A 10 15.90 -16.43 11.71
N HIS A 11 14.86 -15.63 11.91
CA HIS A 11 13.50 -15.86 11.43
C HIS A 11 13.00 -14.73 10.53
N GLY A 12 13.90 -13.98 9.93
CA GLY A 12 13.57 -12.92 9.00
C GLY A 12 12.94 -13.49 7.73
N ARG A 13 11.89 -12.83 7.26
CA ARG A 13 11.26 -13.11 5.95
C ARG A 13 11.61 -11.98 5.03
N GLU A 14 12.05 -12.33 3.84
CA GLU A 14 12.42 -11.37 2.82
C GLU A 14 11.21 -11.00 1.97
N LEU A 15 10.86 -9.74 1.98
CA LEU A 15 9.78 -9.16 1.21
C LEU A 15 10.32 -8.06 0.29
N MET A 16 9.52 -7.65 -0.68
CA MET A 16 9.81 -6.50 -1.52
C MET A 16 8.65 -5.51 -1.53
N ILE A 17 8.97 -4.23 -1.53
CA ILE A 17 8.06 -3.13 -1.79
C ILE A 17 8.65 -2.30 -2.92
N GLY A 18 7.91 -2.13 -4.00
CA GLY A 18 8.31 -1.31 -5.13
C GLY A 18 7.25 -0.29 -5.49
N ALA A 19 7.68 0.77 -6.15
CA ALA A 19 6.77 1.69 -6.83
C ALA A 19 7.39 2.10 -8.16
N VAL A 20 6.55 2.25 -9.17
CA VAL A 20 6.96 2.76 -10.48
C VAL A 20 5.91 3.75 -10.99
N ARG A 21 6.35 4.75 -11.71
CA ARG A 21 5.44 5.67 -12.39
C ARG A 21 5.10 5.11 -13.77
N ASP A 22 3.86 4.72 -13.93
CA ASP A 22 3.29 4.34 -15.22
C ASP A 22 2.88 5.59 -16.00
N PRO A 23 3.09 5.67 -17.33
CA PRO A 23 2.71 6.82 -18.13
C PRO A 23 1.20 7.11 -18.16
N VAL A 24 0.36 6.10 -17.96
CA VAL A 24 -1.11 6.19 -18.03
C VAL A 24 -1.73 6.28 -16.62
N PHE A 25 -1.30 5.40 -15.73
CA PHE A 25 -1.89 5.26 -14.39
C PHE A 25 -1.19 6.06 -13.30
N GLY A 26 -0.08 6.75 -13.63
CA GLY A 26 0.74 7.40 -12.62
C GLY A 26 1.47 6.40 -11.71
N PRO A 27 1.71 6.73 -10.43
CA PRO A 27 2.41 5.82 -9.54
C PRO A 27 1.61 4.53 -9.28
N ALA A 28 2.30 3.40 -9.32
CA ALA A 28 1.77 2.08 -9.01
C ALA A 28 2.68 1.40 -7.99
N ILE A 29 2.10 0.96 -6.87
CA ILE A 29 2.83 0.32 -5.77
C ILE A 29 2.71 -1.19 -5.91
N SER A 30 3.81 -1.89 -5.71
CA SER A 30 3.88 -3.35 -5.76
C SER A 30 4.42 -3.92 -4.47
N PHE A 31 3.90 -5.10 -4.11
CA PHE A 31 4.30 -5.87 -2.93
C PHE A 31 4.40 -7.35 -3.28
N GLY A 32 5.34 -8.07 -2.63
CA GLY A 32 5.50 -9.50 -2.81
C GLY A 32 6.64 -10.10 -2.00
N LEU A 33 6.97 -11.37 -2.29
CA LEU A 33 8.18 -12.00 -1.76
C LEU A 33 9.41 -11.28 -2.28
N GLY A 34 10.42 -11.11 -1.42
CA GLY A 34 11.69 -10.48 -1.71
C GLY A 34 12.84 -11.47 -1.85
N GLY A 35 14.06 -10.93 -1.83
CA GLY A 35 15.29 -11.70 -1.92
C GLY A 35 15.63 -12.20 -3.32
N THR A 36 16.57 -13.11 -3.42
CA THR A 36 17.14 -13.60 -4.69
C THR A 36 16.19 -14.45 -5.54
N MET A 37 15.10 -14.96 -4.96
CA MET A 37 14.12 -15.82 -5.64
C MET A 37 12.94 -15.07 -6.27
N VAL A 38 12.91 -13.75 -6.17
CA VAL A 38 11.81 -12.90 -6.69
C VAL A 38 11.49 -13.18 -8.15
N GLU A 39 12.52 -13.26 -8.99
CA GLU A 39 12.36 -13.46 -10.44
C GLU A 39 11.76 -14.83 -10.79
N VAL A 40 12.03 -15.84 -9.97
CA VAL A 40 11.55 -17.21 -10.18
C VAL A 40 10.11 -17.39 -9.70
N ILE A 41 9.80 -16.86 -8.51
CA ILE A 41 8.50 -17.07 -7.86
C ILE A 41 7.43 -16.14 -8.45
N ARG A 42 7.81 -14.93 -8.88
CA ARG A 42 6.93 -13.89 -9.46
C ARG A 42 5.70 -13.61 -8.61
N ASP A 43 5.85 -13.71 -7.28
CA ASP A 43 4.78 -13.40 -6.33
C ASP A 43 4.67 -11.89 -6.15
N ARG A 44 3.76 -11.27 -6.87
CA ARG A 44 3.63 -9.81 -6.88
C ARG A 44 2.17 -9.40 -7.06
N ALA A 45 1.71 -8.48 -6.22
CA ALA A 45 0.46 -7.75 -6.42
C ALA A 45 0.75 -6.25 -6.60
N VAL A 46 -0.18 -5.55 -7.24
CA VAL A 46 -0.07 -4.12 -7.53
C VAL A 46 -1.33 -3.40 -7.07
N ALA A 47 -1.15 -2.17 -6.56
CA ALA A 47 -2.23 -1.26 -6.22
C ALA A 47 -1.86 0.17 -6.63
N LEU A 48 -2.86 0.98 -6.94
CA LEU A 48 -2.67 2.41 -7.21
C LEU A 48 -2.80 3.19 -5.90
N PRO A 49 -1.87 4.13 -5.59
CA PRO A 49 -2.00 5.02 -4.46
C PRO A 49 -3.10 6.07 -4.71
N PRO A 50 -3.63 6.73 -3.66
CA PRO A 50 -3.21 6.60 -2.27
C PRO A 50 -3.71 5.32 -1.62
N LEU A 51 -2.84 4.67 -0.82
CA LEU A 51 -3.23 3.53 0.00
C LEU A 51 -3.79 4.01 1.35
N ASN A 52 -4.79 3.29 1.85
CA ASN A 52 -5.22 3.33 3.24
C ASN A 52 -4.93 1.96 3.90
N PRO A 53 -5.12 1.80 5.21
CA PRO A 53 -4.86 0.53 5.90
C PRO A 53 -5.62 -0.66 5.33
N TYR A 54 -6.84 -0.45 4.81
CA TYR A 54 -7.61 -1.50 4.15
C TYR A 54 -6.96 -1.96 2.85
N LEU A 55 -6.56 -1.03 1.99
CA LEU A 55 -5.92 -1.31 0.70
C LEU A 55 -4.52 -1.92 0.89
N ALA A 56 -3.76 -1.49 1.90
CA ALA A 56 -2.47 -2.07 2.24
C ALA A 56 -2.62 -3.56 2.64
N ARG A 57 -3.59 -3.88 3.50
CA ARG A 57 -3.92 -5.27 3.86
C ARG A 57 -4.38 -6.09 2.67
N ASP A 58 -5.22 -5.52 1.82
CA ASP A 58 -5.69 -6.20 0.62
C ASP A 58 -4.53 -6.50 -0.33
N LEU A 59 -3.61 -5.57 -0.53
CA LEU A 59 -2.41 -5.75 -1.34
C LEU A 59 -1.56 -6.92 -0.82
N ILE A 60 -1.35 -7.00 0.51
CA ILE A 60 -0.64 -8.11 1.16
C ILE A 60 -1.38 -9.43 0.91
N ARG A 61 -2.69 -9.48 1.14
CA ARG A 61 -3.50 -10.72 1.00
C ARG A 61 -3.48 -11.32 -0.40
N ARG A 62 -3.32 -10.49 -1.43
CA ARG A 62 -3.27 -10.93 -2.84
C ARG A 62 -1.97 -11.61 -3.24
N THR A 63 -1.00 -11.71 -2.31
CA THR A 63 0.30 -12.35 -2.55
C THR A 63 0.49 -13.60 -1.70
N ARG A 64 1.38 -14.49 -2.12
CA ARG A 64 1.83 -15.63 -1.30
C ARG A 64 2.68 -15.17 -0.11
N ALA A 65 3.26 -13.97 -0.18
CA ALA A 65 3.96 -13.36 0.95
C ALA A 65 3.09 -13.31 2.21
N SER A 66 1.76 -13.18 2.09
CA SER A 66 0.83 -13.23 3.22
C SER A 66 0.93 -14.52 4.03
N MET A 67 1.18 -15.66 3.36
CA MET A 67 1.39 -16.96 4.03
C MET A 67 2.75 -17.00 4.75
N ALA A 68 3.77 -16.37 4.19
CA ALA A 68 5.09 -16.28 4.83
C ALA A 68 5.06 -15.43 6.12
N LEU A 69 4.11 -14.51 6.26
CA LEU A 69 3.92 -13.70 7.48
C LEU A 69 3.32 -14.50 8.64
N GLN A 70 2.66 -15.64 8.37
CA GLN A 70 2.09 -16.50 9.39
C GLN A 70 3.17 -17.29 10.17
N PRO A 71 2.84 -17.88 11.32
CA PRO A 71 3.76 -18.78 12.03
C PRO A 71 4.20 -19.92 11.10
N LEU A 72 5.50 -20.13 10.99
CA LEU A 72 6.06 -21.14 10.09
C LEU A 72 7.27 -21.85 10.73
N ARG A 73 7.24 -23.20 10.76
CA ARG A 73 8.36 -24.05 11.18
C ARG A 73 9.02 -23.60 12.51
N GLY A 74 8.20 -23.27 13.51
CA GLY A 74 8.68 -22.82 14.82
C GLY A 74 9.07 -21.34 14.91
N ALA A 75 8.99 -20.60 13.81
CA ALA A 75 9.08 -19.14 13.83
C ALA A 75 7.72 -18.50 14.17
N PRO A 76 7.67 -17.47 15.03
CA PRO A 76 6.42 -16.75 15.30
C PRO A 76 5.90 -16.02 14.06
N ALA A 77 4.65 -15.54 14.11
CA ALA A 77 4.13 -14.65 13.10
C ALA A 77 5.02 -13.40 12.95
N ALA A 78 5.18 -12.91 11.74
CA ALA A 78 5.86 -11.66 11.50
C ALA A 78 4.94 -10.46 11.80
N ALA A 79 5.51 -9.30 12.07
CA ALA A 79 4.80 -8.05 12.32
C ALA A 79 4.21 -7.50 11.01
N GLN A 80 3.05 -8.03 10.60
CA GLN A 80 2.37 -7.57 9.38
C GLN A 80 2.08 -6.07 9.42
N GLU A 81 1.71 -5.53 10.58
CA GLU A 81 1.44 -4.09 10.77
C GLU A 81 2.64 -3.22 10.37
N ALA A 82 3.87 -3.68 10.63
CA ALA A 82 5.07 -2.95 10.21
C ALA A 82 5.20 -2.88 8.67
N ILE A 83 4.74 -3.91 7.97
CA ILE A 83 4.70 -3.90 6.50
C ILE A 83 3.56 -3.00 5.99
N GLU A 84 2.40 -3.01 6.64
CA GLU A 84 1.30 -2.09 6.34
C GLU A 84 1.78 -0.64 6.46
N ASP A 85 2.47 -0.29 7.54
CA ASP A 85 3.04 1.05 7.76
C ASP A 85 4.05 1.43 6.67
N MET A 86 4.94 0.51 6.27
CA MET A 86 5.89 0.79 5.18
C MET A 86 5.18 1.04 3.85
N LEU A 87 4.14 0.26 3.52
CA LEU A 87 3.33 0.45 2.32
C LEU A 87 2.63 1.82 2.33
N LEU A 88 2.09 2.24 3.48
CA LEU A 88 1.47 3.56 3.64
C LEU A 88 2.50 4.68 3.44
N ARG A 89 3.72 4.55 3.99
CA ARG A 89 4.80 5.53 3.80
C ARG A 89 5.26 5.61 2.34
N VAL A 90 5.42 4.47 1.67
CA VAL A 90 5.73 4.47 0.23
C VAL A 90 4.62 5.14 -0.57
N SER A 91 3.36 4.90 -0.19
CA SER A 91 2.21 5.57 -0.81
C SER A 91 2.25 7.09 -0.61
N GLU A 92 2.54 7.57 0.60
CA GLU A 92 2.71 9.00 0.89
C GLU A 92 3.83 9.62 0.01
N ILE A 93 4.99 8.97 -0.05
CA ILE A 93 6.13 9.44 -0.85
C ILE A 93 5.74 9.64 -2.31
N VAL A 94 5.12 8.64 -2.95
CA VAL A 94 4.81 8.73 -4.39
C VAL A 94 3.62 9.65 -4.69
N CYS A 95 2.76 9.95 -3.70
CA CYS A 95 1.70 10.92 -3.81
C CYS A 95 2.23 12.35 -3.71
N GLU A 96 3.12 12.61 -2.74
CA GLU A 96 3.59 13.97 -2.43
C GLU A 96 4.78 14.41 -3.29
N LEU A 97 5.59 13.44 -3.78
CA LEU A 97 6.81 13.72 -4.54
C LEU A 97 6.64 13.30 -6.01
N PRO A 98 6.16 14.19 -6.87
CA PRO A 98 5.94 13.89 -8.28
C PRO A 98 7.22 13.61 -9.09
N ASP A 99 8.38 13.97 -8.57
CA ASP A 99 9.70 13.69 -9.16
C ASP A 99 10.23 12.28 -8.84
N VAL A 100 9.60 11.55 -7.90
CA VAL A 100 9.91 10.14 -7.67
C VAL A 100 9.34 9.29 -8.80
N GLY A 101 10.22 8.75 -9.64
CA GLY A 101 9.88 7.89 -10.78
C GLY A 101 9.82 6.41 -10.44
N ALA A 102 10.65 5.97 -9.49
CA ALA A 102 10.71 4.58 -9.05
C ALA A 102 11.20 4.47 -7.60
N ILE A 103 10.68 3.47 -6.89
CA ILE A 103 11.18 3.03 -5.58
C ILE A 103 11.35 1.51 -5.67
N ASP A 104 12.49 0.99 -5.20
CA ASP A 104 12.74 -0.44 -5.05
C ASP A 104 13.35 -0.68 -3.67
N ILE A 105 12.60 -1.35 -2.79
CA ILE A 105 13.03 -1.75 -1.45
C ILE A 105 13.06 -3.27 -1.43
N ASN A 106 14.25 -3.84 -1.59
CA ASN A 106 14.44 -5.28 -1.69
C ASN A 106 15.85 -5.70 -1.25
N PRO A 107 15.99 -6.46 -0.12
CA PRO A 107 14.87 -6.98 0.66
C PRO A 107 14.39 -6.04 1.77
N VAL A 108 13.13 -6.18 2.13
CA VAL A 108 12.60 -5.80 3.44
C VAL A 108 12.65 -7.05 4.31
N ILE A 109 13.38 -7.02 5.41
CA ILE A 109 13.42 -8.13 6.38
C ILE A 109 12.38 -7.89 7.45
N VAL A 110 11.36 -8.78 7.54
CA VAL A 110 10.33 -8.71 8.56
C VAL A 110 10.44 -9.85 9.57
N THR A 111 10.31 -9.52 10.83
CA THR A 111 10.32 -10.44 11.99
C THR A 111 9.08 -10.20 12.84
N ALA A 112 8.93 -10.94 13.95
CA ALA A 112 7.89 -10.65 14.96
C ALA A 112 8.06 -9.27 15.63
N ARG A 113 9.25 -8.65 15.54
CA ARG A 113 9.58 -7.39 16.21
C ARG A 113 9.38 -6.16 15.34
N GLY A 114 9.21 -6.34 14.03
CA GLY A 114 9.07 -5.25 13.06
C GLY A 114 9.68 -5.57 11.70
N ALA A 115 9.83 -4.56 10.88
CA ALA A 115 10.38 -4.64 9.53
C ALA A 115 11.55 -3.66 9.35
N VAL A 116 12.55 -4.07 8.56
CA VAL A 116 13.73 -3.26 8.22
C VAL A 116 13.95 -3.32 6.71
N ALA A 117 14.06 -2.15 6.08
CA ALA A 117 14.55 -2.03 4.72
C ALA A 117 16.06 -2.19 4.71
N VAL A 118 16.57 -3.22 4.05
CA VAL A 118 18.02 -3.52 4.00
C VAL A 118 18.68 -2.85 2.80
N ASP A 119 18.00 -2.86 1.65
CA ASP A 119 18.41 -2.09 0.47
C ASP A 119 17.22 -1.28 -0.06
N ALA A 120 17.47 -0.02 -0.41
CA ALA A 120 16.45 0.87 -0.96
C ALA A 120 17.06 1.72 -2.08
N ARG A 121 16.39 1.73 -3.22
CA ARG A 121 16.78 2.54 -4.39
C ARG A 121 15.61 3.44 -4.77
N ILE A 122 15.92 4.73 -4.99
CA ILE A 122 14.94 5.71 -5.42
C ILE A 122 15.44 6.34 -6.71
N GLY A 123 14.66 6.18 -7.78
CA GLY A 123 14.87 6.83 -9.06
C GLY A 123 14.11 8.15 -9.13
N VAL A 124 14.81 9.23 -9.40
CA VAL A 124 14.25 10.57 -9.55
C VAL A 124 14.22 10.95 -11.02
N MET A 125 13.14 11.60 -11.44
CA MET A 125 12.93 12.06 -12.81
C MET A 125 12.58 13.56 -12.83
N PRO A 126 13.02 14.31 -13.85
CA PRO A 126 12.61 15.70 -13.99
C PRO A 126 11.09 15.81 -14.18
N VAL A 127 10.49 16.76 -13.50
CA VAL A 127 9.05 17.04 -13.59
C VAL A 127 8.85 18.44 -14.14
N PRO A 128 8.07 18.63 -15.22
CA PRO A 128 7.75 19.97 -15.73
C PRO A 128 7.04 20.82 -14.68
N GLN A 129 7.48 22.06 -14.51
CA GLN A 129 6.88 23.05 -13.63
C GLN A 129 6.01 24.02 -14.44
N PRO A 130 4.90 24.58 -13.90
CA PRO A 130 4.26 24.27 -12.61
C PRO A 130 3.37 23.01 -12.71
N GLN A 131 3.35 22.21 -11.65
CA GLN A 131 2.40 21.09 -11.56
C GLN A 131 1.18 21.47 -10.72
N LEU A 132 0.01 21.07 -11.21
CA LEU A 132 -1.19 21.03 -10.38
C LEU A 132 -1.07 19.87 -9.38
N LEU A 133 -1.53 20.11 -8.17
CA LEU A 133 -1.51 19.13 -7.09
C LEU A 133 -2.15 17.80 -7.54
N TYR A 134 -1.45 16.69 -7.31
CA TYR A 134 -1.87 15.31 -7.63
C TYR A 134 -2.17 15.01 -9.12
N ARG A 135 -1.82 15.91 -10.06
CA ARG A 135 -2.04 15.67 -11.50
C ARG A 135 -1.33 14.41 -12.03
N HIS A 136 -0.29 13.97 -11.36
CA HIS A 136 0.49 12.78 -11.70
C HIS A 136 -0.16 11.48 -11.23
N MET A 137 -1.33 11.53 -10.57
CA MET A 137 -2.03 10.39 -9.99
C MET A 137 -3.31 10.08 -10.77
N ALA A 138 -3.59 8.79 -10.98
CA ALA A 138 -4.87 8.35 -11.53
C ALA A 138 -6.01 8.42 -10.49
N ILE A 139 -5.68 8.21 -9.22
CA ILE A 139 -6.63 8.29 -8.12
C ILE A 139 -6.22 9.48 -7.24
N HIS A 140 -7.12 10.45 -7.10
CA HIS A 140 -6.90 11.58 -6.21
C HIS A 140 -7.06 11.15 -4.74
N PRO A 141 -6.40 11.85 -3.80
CA PRO A 141 -6.64 11.63 -2.38
C PRO A 141 -8.11 11.72 -2.03
N TYR A 142 -8.50 10.96 -1.01
CA TYR A 142 -9.89 10.94 -0.54
C TYR A 142 -10.33 12.36 -0.10
N PRO A 143 -11.47 12.86 -0.62
CA PRO A 143 -11.92 14.24 -0.39
C PRO A 143 -12.57 14.38 1.00
N THR A 144 -11.76 14.51 2.03
CA THR A 144 -12.22 14.64 3.43
C THR A 144 -13.06 15.89 3.68
N GLU A 145 -12.89 16.92 2.86
CA GLU A 145 -13.67 18.15 2.90
C GLU A 145 -15.17 17.94 2.58
N LEU A 146 -15.51 16.79 1.98
CA LEU A 146 -16.92 16.40 1.72
C LEU A 146 -17.52 15.57 2.85
N GLU A 147 -16.79 15.31 3.93
CA GLU A 147 -17.35 14.68 5.12
C GLU A 147 -18.17 15.67 5.95
N GLY A 148 -19.35 15.26 6.38
CA GLY A 148 -20.21 16.12 7.19
C GLY A 148 -21.19 15.33 8.03
N THR A 149 -21.76 16.01 9.02
CA THR A 149 -22.84 15.47 9.86
C THR A 149 -24.05 16.39 9.79
N PHE A 150 -25.22 15.82 9.59
CA PHE A 150 -26.46 16.55 9.40
C PHE A 150 -27.51 16.08 10.41
N PRO A 151 -28.14 16.99 11.17
CA PRO A 151 -29.26 16.63 12.05
C PRO A 151 -30.46 16.24 11.21
N ILE A 152 -31.12 15.17 11.60
CA ILE A 152 -32.40 14.72 10.97
C ILE A 152 -33.53 14.72 11.98
N LYS A 153 -34.77 14.64 11.48
CA LYS A 153 -35.98 14.58 12.35
C LYS A 153 -35.86 13.44 13.38
N GLY A 154 -36.28 13.71 14.61
CA GLY A 154 -36.22 12.75 15.71
C GLY A 154 -34.92 12.76 16.52
N GLY A 155 -34.10 13.85 16.45
CA GLY A 155 -32.90 14.04 17.26
C GLY A 155 -31.72 13.15 16.88
N ARG A 156 -31.79 12.47 15.72
CA ARG A 156 -30.70 11.66 15.17
C ARG A 156 -29.80 12.50 14.30
N THR A 157 -28.56 12.04 14.10
CA THR A 157 -27.58 12.67 13.22
C THR A 157 -27.22 11.70 12.09
N LEU A 158 -27.19 12.20 10.88
CA LEU A 158 -26.74 11.48 9.69
C LEU A 158 -25.27 11.87 9.38
N ALA A 159 -24.41 10.90 9.31
CA ALA A 159 -23.06 11.09 8.77
C ALA A 159 -23.09 10.90 7.25
N VAL A 160 -22.58 11.87 6.52
CA VAL A 160 -22.45 11.83 5.05
C VAL A 160 -20.97 11.94 4.71
N ARG A 161 -20.51 11.05 3.86
CA ARG A 161 -19.14 11.05 3.37
C ARG A 161 -19.06 10.40 1.99
N PRO A 162 -18.02 10.69 1.19
CA PRO A 162 -17.73 9.94 -0.02
C PRO A 162 -17.53 8.45 0.26
N ILE A 163 -17.74 7.62 -0.75
CA ILE A 163 -17.55 6.18 -0.66
C ILE A 163 -16.06 5.85 -0.47
N ARG A 164 -15.77 4.77 0.26
CA ARG A 164 -14.42 4.26 0.52
C ARG A 164 -14.29 2.82 0.03
N PRO A 165 -13.07 2.33 -0.26
CA PRO A 165 -12.85 0.94 -0.67
C PRO A 165 -13.41 -0.10 0.30
N GLU A 166 -13.40 0.17 1.60
CA GLU A 166 -13.97 -0.69 2.63
C GLU A 166 -15.50 -0.78 2.64
N ASP A 167 -16.17 0.07 1.86
CA ASP A 167 -17.64 0.04 1.74
C ASP A 167 -18.15 -0.97 0.68
N ALA A 168 -17.25 -1.60 -0.07
CA ALA A 168 -17.58 -2.45 -1.22
C ALA A 168 -18.65 -3.51 -0.93
N GLU A 169 -18.57 -4.20 0.22
CA GLU A 169 -19.57 -5.22 0.58
C GLU A 169 -20.92 -4.62 0.97
N ARG A 170 -20.94 -3.42 1.57
CA ARG A 170 -22.17 -2.69 1.90
C ARG A 170 -22.85 -2.19 0.63
N GLU A 171 -22.07 -1.71 -0.33
CA GLU A 171 -22.59 -1.25 -1.63
C GLU A 171 -23.19 -2.40 -2.43
N LYS A 172 -22.50 -3.55 -2.50
CA LYS A 172 -23.05 -4.76 -3.13
C LYS A 172 -24.38 -5.17 -2.50
N ALA A 173 -24.46 -5.20 -1.16
CA ALA A 173 -25.66 -5.56 -0.45
C ALA A 173 -26.80 -4.56 -0.71
N PHE A 174 -26.48 -3.26 -0.77
CA PHE A 174 -27.44 -2.21 -1.10
C PHE A 174 -28.00 -2.38 -2.51
N ILE A 175 -27.13 -2.54 -3.52
CA ILE A 175 -27.53 -2.74 -4.92
C ILE A 175 -28.38 -4.00 -5.08
N ALA A 176 -27.99 -5.11 -4.42
CA ALA A 176 -28.74 -6.37 -4.47
C ALA A 176 -30.14 -6.29 -3.79
N GLY A 177 -30.34 -5.30 -2.92
CA GLY A 177 -31.61 -5.03 -2.25
C GLY A 177 -32.53 -4.04 -2.96
N LEU A 178 -32.07 -3.44 -4.08
CA LEU A 178 -32.91 -2.53 -4.88
C LEU A 178 -33.93 -3.35 -5.68
N SER A 179 -35.19 -2.86 -5.74
CA SER A 179 -36.20 -3.42 -6.64
C SER A 179 -35.90 -3.03 -8.09
N GLU A 180 -36.39 -3.82 -9.04
CA GLU A 180 -36.30 -3.51 -10.48
C GLU A 180 -37.35 -2.48 -10.95
N ASP A 181 -38.08 -1.81 -10.02
CA ASP A 181 -39.15 -0.84 -10.32
C ASP A 181 -38.63 0.59 -10.48
#